data_370c0f60d36f5ccea55deb54ae767a91
#
_entry.id   370c0f60d36f5ccea55deb54ae767a91
#
_cell.length_a   1.000
_cell.length_b   1.000
_cell.length_c   1.000
_cell.angle_alpha   90.00
_cell.angle_beta   90.00
_cell.angle_gamma   90.00
#
_symmetry.space_group_name_H-M   'P 1'
#
loop_
_entity.id
_entity.type
_entity.pdbx_description
1 polymer ?
#
loop_
_entity_poly.entity_id
_entity_poly.type
_entity_poly.pdbx_seq_one_letter_code
_entity_poly.pdbx_strand_id
1 'polypeptide(L)'
;MKTPRAFSLAIFLLFSPAAFAQHDHTSDATAPAQLLSGMGSLHHPIATSNPEAQKFFDQGLTLLFAFNHDEAVRSFRRAAELDPKAAMPWWGISNALGPNYNDEANPERMKAAFDALQKAKSLAASAPENERAYIDALAPRYSDDPKADVKKMAGEYSKAMGGLAKKYPDDPDAATIYAESMMDLRPWGLWRLDGAPAEGTLEIIAVLESVLARFPNHIGANHYYIHAVEASPHPVWGLPSADRLGALVPNAGHLVHMPAHIYSRVGDFKSAEASNENAAAVDIAYIQATGAKGMYPAMYYSHNLHFLAYAAMQAGAYNTARRAAAQLAENIHQRAQGMPASMTEGFLTYQILVQVRFHKWQDILAMPAPDSKIPMLTTMSHFARGMALASTGKAADAEAQRKVFASAVGQVPDSQTFGFDSAKTVLQIPTNMLDAQIAEARGDRKAAIDSLKKAVAVQDGLAYNEPPDWYYSVRETLGGALLRDGQAAEAEKVFREDLVRNPRNGRSLFGLWQSLKAQNKTADGEWARREFETAWKDADTQLSVGDL
;
A
#
# COMPACT_ATOMS: atom_id res chain seq x y z
N MET A 1 7.42 -49.36 -22.33
CA MET A 1 6.78 -48.06 -22.22
C MET A 1 6.45 -47.82 -20.75
N LYS A 2 7.25 -47.03 -20.04
CA LYS A 2 7.05 -46.68 -18.63
C LYS A 2 6.79 -45.16 -18.57
N THR A 3 5.61 -44.80 -18.14
CA THR A 3 5.19 -43.40 -17.89
C THR A 3 5.87 -42.87 -16.64
N PRO A 4 6.41 -41.64 -16.63
CA PRO A 4 6.91 -41.02 -15.41
C PRO A 4 5.74 -40.41 -14.62
N ARG A 5 5.66 -40.77 -13.34
CA ARG A 5 4.80 -40.14 -12.35
C ARG A 5 5.37 -38.75 -12.00
N ALA A 6 4.60 -37.71 -12.21
CA ALA A 6 4.88 -36.40 -11.70
C ALA A 6 4.67 -36.38 -10.17
N PHE A 7 5.74 -36.08 -9.42
CA PHE A 7 5.66 -35.76 -8.00
C PHE A 7 5.33 -34.25 -7.88
N SER A 8 4.11 -33.95 -7.50
CA SER A 8 3.74 -32.61 -7.05
C SER A 8 4.27 -32.40 -5.62
N LEU A 9 5.30 -31.60 -5.49
CA LEU A 9 5.83 -31.17 -4.19
C LEU A 9 4.95 -30.02 -3.71
N ALA A 10 4.01 -30.29 -2.82
CA ALA A 10 3.27 -29.28 -2.09
C ALA A 10 4.22 -28.71 -1.02
N ILE A 11 4.74 -27.51 -1.26
CA ILE A 11 5.46 -26.74 -0.25
C ILE A 11 4.42 -26.15 0.69
N PHE A 12 4.25 -26.77 1.85
CA PHE A 12 3.59 -26.15 3.00
C PHE A 12 4.53 -25.09 3.56
N LEU A 13 4.24 -23.83 3.28
CA LEU A 13 4.81 -22.69 4.02
C LEU A 13 4.24 -22.73 5.43
N LEU A 14 5.03 -23.28 6.36
CA LEU A 14 4.82 -23.12 7.79
C LEU A 14 5.15 -21.66 8.14
N PHE A 15 4.15 -20.82 8.26
CA PHE A 15 4.28 -19.54 8.93
C PHE A 15 4.61 -19.82 10.40
N SER A 16 5.84 -19.56 10.81
CA SER A 16 6.18 -19.43 12.24
C SER A 16 5.47 -18.19 12.77
N PRO A 17 4.79 -18.27 13.92
CA PRO A 17 4.27 -17.06 14.55
C PRO A 17 5.47 -16.21 14.99
N ALA A 18 5.73 -15.12 14.26
CA ALA A 18 6.64 -14.08 14.73
C ALA A 18 6.09 -13.59 16.08
N ALA A 19 6.95 -13.53 17.09
CA ALA A 19 6.61 -13.01 18.39
C ALA A 19 6.19 -11.54 18.21
N PHE A 20 4.88 -11.28 18.23
CA PHE A 20 4.33 -9.93 18.29
C PHE A 20 4.74 -9.36 19.64
N ALA A 21 5.63 -8.37 19.62
CA ALA A 21 5.89 -7.55 20.79
C ALA A 21 4.57 -6.89 21.21
N GLN A 22 4.24 -6.98 22.48
CA GLN A 22 3.11 -6.29 23.09
C GLN A 22 3.22 -4.79 22.78
N HIS A 23 2.43 -4.32 21.83
CA HIS A 23 2.22 -2.89 21.63
C HIS A 23 0.98 -2.50 22.43
N ASP A 24 1.20 -1.63 23.38
CA ASP A 24 0.16 -0.97 24.14
C ASP A 24 -0.61 -0.06 23.17
N HIS A 25 -1.70 -0.57 22.59
CA HIS A 25 -2.61 0.17 21.71
C HIS A 25 -3.53 1.11 22.51
N THR A 26 -3.20 1.38 23.75
CA THR A 26 -3.83 2.47 24.48
C THR A 26 -3.29 3.80 23.93
N SER A 27 -3.91 4.31 22.86
CA SER A 27 -4.01 5.77 22.74
C SER A 27 -4.36 6.28 24.15
N ASP A 28 -3.78 7.38 24.60
CA ASP A 28 -4.22 8.08 25.83
C ASP A 28 -5.70 8.48 25.65
N ALA A 29 -6.58 7.50 25.76
CA ALA A 29 -8.01 7.57 25.49
C ALA A 29 -8.75 8.20 26.68
N THR A 30 -8.10 9.08 27.42
CA THR A 30 -8.71 9.77 28.57
C THR A 30 -9.52 11.00 28.16
N ALA A 31 -9.28 11.58 26.97
CA ALA A 31 -10.10 12.66 26.46
C ALA A 31 -11.29 12.09 25.65
N PRO A 32 -12.53 12.55 25.89
CA PRO A 32 -13.69 12.15 25.09
C PRO A 32 -13.46 12.45 23.59
N ALA A 33 -13.98 11.58 22.70
CA ALA A 33 -13.97 11.87 21.28
C ALA A 33 -14.70 13.20 20.99
N GLN A 34 -14.22 13.92 19.99
CA GLN A 34 -14.87 15.14 19.49
C GLN A 34 -15.44 14.87 18.10
N LEU A 35 -16.50 15.60 17.74
CA LEU A 35 -16.97 15.57 16.36
C LEU A 35 -15.96 16.28 15.46
N LEU A 36 -15.43 15.54 14.51
CA LEU A 36 -14.46 16.02 13.52
C LEU A 36 -15.22 16.68 12.36
N SER A 37 -14.72 17.79 11.87
CA SER A 37 -15.25 18.42 10.66
C SER A 37 -14.82 17.65 9.41
N GLY A 38 -15.58 17.78 8.30
CA GLY A 38 -15.19 17.21 7.01
C GLY A 38 -15.20 15.67 6.95
N MET A 39 -16.00 15.01 7.82
CA MET A 39 -16.22 13.56 7.83
C MET A 39 -17.32 13.10 6.86
N GLY A 40 -17.73 13.96 5.92
CA GLY A 40 -18.77 13.61 4.96
C GLY A 40 -20.18 13.68 5.52
N SER A 41 -21.11 12.97 4.86
CA SER A 41 -22.54 12.98 5.18
C SER A 41 -23.11 11.56 5.32
N LEU A 42 -22.28 10.57 5.66
CA LEU A 42 -22.76 9.22 5.91
C LEU A 42 -23.73 9.25 7.09
N HIS A 43 -24.87 8.57 6.94
CA HIS A 43 -25.88 8.46 7.97
C HIS A 43 -26.46 7.04 7.97
N HIS A 44 -26.20 6.32 9.06
CA HIS A 44 -26.81 5.02 9.34
C HIS A 44 -27.70 5.15 10.57
N PRO A 45 -29.03 5.17 10.41
CA PRO A 45 -29.95 5.36 11.52
C PRO A 45 -29.84 4.26 12.58
N ILE A 46 -29.68 4.64 13.84
CA ILE A 46 -29.70 3.71 14.98
C ILE A 46 -30.84 4.05 15.95
N ALA A 47 -31.28 3.06 16.72
CA ALA A 47 -32.33 3.22 17.74
C ALA A 47 -31.77 4.01 18.93
N THR A 48 -31.77 5.32 18.79
CA THR A 48 -31.41 6.27 19.85
C THR A 48 -32.34 7.47 19.83
N SER A 49 -32.65 8.00 20.99
CA SER A 49 -33.36 9.29 21.14
C SER A 49 -32.39 10.46 21.29
N ASN A 50 -31.09 10.19 21.37
CA ASN A 50 -30.05 11.21 21.53
C ASN A 50 -29.41 11.57 20.18
N PRO A 51 -29.68 12.77 19.61
CA PRO A 51 -29.13 13.14 18.30
C PRO A 51 -27.60 13.24 18.29
N GLU A 52 -26.98 13.49 19.44
CA GLU A 52 -25.52 13.55 19.53
C GLU A 52 -24.92 12.15 19.51
N ALA A 53 -25.57 11.15 20.12
CA ALA A 53 -25.18 9.76 20.01
C ALA A 53 -25.22 9.28 18.55
N GLN A 54 -26.27 9.66 17.79
CA GLN A 54 -26.36 9.37 16.37
C GLN A 54 -25.16 9.97 15.58
N LYS A 55 -24.82 11.24 15.83
CA LYS A 55 -23.68 11.88 15.13
C LYS A 55 -22.34 11.19 15.41
N PHE A 56 -22.12 10.79 16.66
CA PHE A 56 -20.90 10.05 17.01
C PHE A 56 -20.89 8.64 16.41
N PHE A 57 -22.06 8.01 16.27
CA PHE A 57 -22.18 6.73 15.58
C PHE A 57 -21.83 6.89 14.08
N ASP A 58 -22.40 7.87 13.39
CA ASP A 58 -22.14 8.16 11.98
C ASP A 58 -20.65 8.48 11.74
N GLN A 59 -20.04 9.27 12.64
CA GLN A 59 -18.60 9.51 12.61
C GLN A 59 -17.79 8.23 12.80
N GLY A 60 -18.17 7.40 13.77
CA GLY A 60 -17.53 6.12 14.02
C GLY A 60 -17.57 5.20 12.79
N LEU A 61 -18.72 5.14 12.12
CA LEU A 61 -18.89 4.33 10.90
C LEU A 61 -18.09 4.90 9.72
N THR A 62 -18.06 6.22 9.56
CA THR A 62 -17.19 6.88 8.57
C THR A 62 -15.72 6.55 8.79
N LEU A 63 -15.25 6.61 10.04
CA LEU A 63 -13.87 6.32 10.41
C LEU A 63 -13.53 4.83 10.30
N LEU A 64 -14.49 3.95 10.55
CA LEU A 64 -14.38 2.51 10.27
C LEU A 64 -14.11 2.28 8.77
N PHE A 65 -14.96 2.87 7.91
CA PHE A 65 -14.75 2.82 6.46
C PHE A 65 -13.48 3.55 5.98
N ALA A 66 -12.88 4.39 6.80
CA ALA A 66 -11.63 5.09 6.53
C ALA A 66 -10.39 4.40 7.15
N PHE A 67 -10.52 3.21 7.70
CA PHE A 67 -9.47 2.47 8.40
C PHE A 67 -8.80 3.22 9.57
N ASN A 68 -9.43 4.28 10.08
CA ASN A 68 -9.03 4.92 11.34
C ASN A 68 -9.78 4.27 12.51
N HIS A 69 -9.45 3.00 12.75
CA HIS A 69 -10.17 2.15 13.70
C HIS A 69 -10.10 2.65 15.14
N ASP A 70 -8.96 3.21 15.57
CA ASP A 70 -8.80 3.73 16.94
C ASP A 70 -9.76 4.91 17.19
N GLU A 71 -9.87 5.85 16.25
CA GLU A 71 -10.80 6.98 16.39
C GLU A 71 -12.26 6.55 16.17
N ALA A 72 -12.50 5.52 15.33
CA ALA A 72 -13.83 4.90 15.22
C ALA A 72 -14.29 4.33 16.55
N VAL A 73 -13.44 3.57 17.25
CA VAL A 73 -13.74 3.03 18.60
C VAL A 73 -14.01 4.15 19.59
N ARG A 74 -13.23 5.25 19.58
CA ARG A 74 -13.48 6.42 20.45
C ARG A 74 -14.84 7.05 20.16
N SER A 75 -15.18 7.22 18.89
CA SER A 75 -16.47 7.78 18.46
C SER A 75 -17.64 6.89 18.88
N PHE A 76 -17.54 5.58 18.66
CA PHE A 76 -18.57 4.64 19.11
C PHE A 76 -18.70 4.56 20.63
N ARG A 77 -17.60 4.63 21.38
CA ARG A 77 -17.64 4.71 22.86
C ARG A 77 -18.38 5.97 23.30
N ARG A 78 -18.11 7.11 22.66
CA ARG A 78 -18.83 8.35 22.97
C ARG A 78 -20.33 8.24 22.68
N ALA A 79 -20.71 7.60 21.58
CA ALA A 79 -22.12 7.31 21.29
C ALA A 79 -22.76 6.42 22.38
N ALA A 80 -22.05 5.38 22.84
CA ALA A 80 -22.52 4.50 23.92
C ALA A 80 -22.63 5.19 25.28
N GLU A 81 -21.77 6.17 25.59
CA GLU A 81 -21.88 7.00 26.79
C GLU A 81 -23.09 7.94 26.74
N LEU A 82 -23.38 8.51 25.57
CA LEU A 82 -24.48 9.45 25.36
C LEU A 82 -25.86 8.73 25.37
N ASP A 83 -25.89 7.47 24.92
CA ASP A 83 -27.05 6.60 25.05
C ASP A 83 -26.64 5.17 25.48
N PRO A 84 -26.57 4.91 26.79
CA PRO A 84 -26.17 3.60 27.31
C PRO A 84 -27.14 2.42 26.99
N LYS A 85 -28.32 2.73 26.42
CA LYS A 85 -29.29 1.71 26.02
C LYS A 85 -29.17 1.32 24.54
N ALA A 86 -28.49 2.12 23.74
CA ALA A 86 -28.27 1.84 22.32
C ALA A 86 -27.30 0.66 22.13
N ALA A 87 -27.73 -0.33 21.36
CA ALA A 87 -26.92 -1.54 21.08
C ALA A 87 -25.87 -1.32 19.99
N MET A 88 -26.18 -0.54 18.95
CA MET A 88 -25.35 -0.35 17.77
C MET A 88 -23.99 0.30 18.06
N PRO A 89 -23.82 1.24 19.00
CA PRO A 89 -22.49 1.71 19.35
C PRO A 89 -21.54 0.60 19.82
N TRP A 90 -22.03 -0.38 20.55
CA TRP A 90 -21.27 -1.54 21.00
C TRP A 90 -20.95 -2.51 19.86
N TRP A 91 -21.88 -2.67 18.91
CA TRP A 91 -21.60 -3.35 17.65
C TRP A 91 -20.47 -2.66 16.88
N GLY A 92 -20.50 -1.33 16.77
CA GLY A 92 -19.45 -0.53 16.12
C GLY A 92 -18.09 -0.70 16.79
N ILE A 93 -18.02 -0.66 18.13
CA ILE A 93 -16.78 -0.93 18.89
C ILE A 93 -16.25 -2.33 18.56
N SER A 94 -17.13 -3.33 18.60
CA SER A 94 -16.76 -4.72 18.30
C SER A 94 -16.20 -4.86 16.89
N ASN A 95 -16.87 -4.27 15.89
CA ASN A 95 -16.43 -4.36 14.51
C ASN A 95 -15.09 -3.65 14.28
N ALA A 96 -14.91 -2.45 14.84
CA ALA A 96 -13.69 -1.67 14.69
C ALA A 96 -12.46 -2.26 15.42
N LEU A 97 -12.66 -3.05 16.47
CA LEU A 97 -11.58 -3.77 17.17
C LEU A 97 -11.17 -5.06 16.47
N GLY A 98 -11.98 -5.56 15.54
CA GLY A 98 -11.69 -6.78 14.79
C GLY A 98 -10.57 -6.63 13.77
N PRO A 99 -10.19 -7.73 13.12
CA PRO A 99 -9.28 -7.68 11.97
C PRO A 99 -9.91 -6.91 10.81
N ASN A 100 -9.09 -6.43 9.88
CA ASN A 100 -9.54 -5.79 8.65
C ASN A 100 -8.55 -6.09 7.52
N TYR A 101 -8.84 -5.58 6.33
CA TYR A 101 -8.04 -5.82 5.12
C TYR A 101 -6.54 -5.48 5.28
N ASN A 102 -6.18 -4.54 6.17
CA ASN A 102 -4.80 -4.08 6.38
C ASN A 102 -4.18 -4.55 7.70
N ASP A 103 -4.97 -5.10 8.63
CA ASP A 103 -4.47 -5.37 9.98
C ASP A 103 -5.12 -6.62 10.59
N GLU A 104 -4.29 -7.58 10.99
CA GLU A 104 -4.73 -8.73 11.78
C GLU A 104 -4.84 -8.32 13.25
N ALA A 105 -6.04 -8.37 13.82
CA ALA A 105 -6.23 -8.03 15.22
C ALA A 105 -5.45 -9.01 16.13
N ASN A 106 -4.70 -8.46 17.08
CA ASN A 106 -4.02 -9.26 18.10
C ASN A 106 -5.03 -9.90 19.09
N PRO A 107 -4.62 -10.89 19.91
CA PRO A 107 -5.50 -11.59 20.84
C PRO A 107 -6.21 -10.67 21.84
N GLU A 108 -5.59 -9.58 22.27
CA GLU A 108 -6.18 -8.62 23.22
C GLU A 108 -7.30 -7.82 22.55
N ARG A 109 -7.06 -7.35 21.31
CA ARG A 109 -8.11 -6.70 20.51
C ARG A 109 -9.27 -7.66 20.21
N MET A 110 -8.98 -8.91 19.84
CA MET A 110 -10.01 -9.93 19.60
C MET A 110 -10.87 -10.17 20.84
N LYS A 111 -10.24 -10.24 22.02
CA LYS A 111 -10.98 -10.34 23.28
C LYS A 111 -11.85 -9.11 23.55
N ALA A 112 -11.31 -7.91 23.38
CA ALA A 112 -12.06 -6.67 23.57
C ALA A 112 -13.23 -6.54 22.58
N ALA A 113 -13.04 -7.00 21.34
CA ALA A 113 -14.09 -7.07 20.32
C ALA A 113 -15.22 -8.05 20.75
N PHE A 114 -14.84 -9.24 21.25
CA PHE A 114 -15.79 -10.20 21.80
C PHE A 114 -16.57 -9.61 22.96
N ASP A 115 -15.91 -8.98 23.95
CA ASP A 115 -16.55 -8.37 25.11
C ASP A 115 -17.55 -7.27 24.69
N ALA A 116 -17.18 -6.43 23.71
CA ALA A 116 -18.07 -5.41 23.15
C ALA A 116 -19.28 -6.04 22.45
N LEU A 117 -19.09 -7.14 21.70
CA LEU A 117 -20.19 -7.88 21.09
C LEU A 117 -21.16 -8.44 22.14
N GLN A 118 -20.65 -9.03 23.24
CA GLN A 118 -21.52 -9.52 24.33
C GLN A 118 -22.32 -8.38 24.94
N LYS A 119 -21.76 -7.18 25.05
CA LYS A 119 -22.48 -5.99 25.50
C LYS A 119 -23.55 -5.58 24.50
N ALA A 120 -23.26 -5.55 23.19
CA ALA A 120 -24.25 -5.30 22.15
C ALA A 120 -25.42 -6.30 22.24
N LYS A 121 -25.14 -7.61 22.35
CA LYS A 121 -26.14 -8.67 22.51
C LYS A 121 -27.01 -8.48 23.76
N SER A 122 -26.42 -8.06 24.87
CA SER A 122 -27.17 -7.82 26.10
C SER A 122 -28.20 -6.68 25.98
N LEU A 123 -27.99 -5.74 25.07
CA LEU A 123 -28.86 -4.61 24.76
C LEU A 123 -29.81 -4.89 23.59
N ALA A 124 -29.54 -5.91 22.78
CA ALA A 124 -30.26 -6.20 21.54
C ALA A 124 -31.74 -6.55 21.75
N ALA A 125 -32.13 -7.03 22.93
CA ALA A 125 -33.54 -7.41 23.20
C ALA A 125 -34.55 -6.26 22.99
N SER A 126 -34.11 -5.01 23.19
CA SER A 126 -34.93 -3.81 22.99
C SER A 126 -34.68 -3.11 21.65
N ALA A 127 -33.71 -3.59 20.86
CA ALA A 127 -33.32 -3.00 19.58
C ALA A 127 -34.29 -3.42 18.45
N PRO A 128 -34.44 -2.62 17.38
CA PRO A 128 -35.16 -2.99 16.17
C PRO A 128 -34.57 -4.26 15.49
N GLU A 129 -35.38 -4.89 14.64
CA GLU A 129 -34.99 -6.16 14.00
C GLU A 129 -33.74 -6.03 13.13
N ASN A 130 -33.60 -4.93 12.38
CA ASN A 130 -32.43 -4.69 11.57
C ASN A 130 -31.15 -4.58 12.41
N GLU A 131 -31.17 -3.87 13.54
CA GLU A 131 -30.01 -3.77 14.44
C GLU A 131 -29.65 -5.12 15.06
N ARG A 132 -30.65 -5.90 15.49
CA ARG A 132 -30.43 -7.28 15.96
C ARG A 132 -29.75 -8.12 14.89
N ALA A 133 -30.20 -7.99 13.64
CA ALA A 133 -29.60 -8.73 12.51
C ALA A 133 -28.14 -8.37 12.26
N TYR A 134 -27.73 -7.10 12.40
CA TYR A 134 -26.32 -6.69 12.36
C TYR A 134 -25.49 -7.31 13.49
N ILE A 135 -26.02 -7.29 14.71
CA ILE A 135 -25.36 -7.87 15.89
C ILE A 135 -25.21 -9.39 15.75
N ASP A 136 -26.24 -10.07 15.26
CA ASP A 136 -26.23 -11.52 15.03
C ASP A 136 -25.26 -11.90 13.89
N ALA A 137 -25.19 -11.09 12.83
CA ALA A 137 -24.28 -11.31 11.71
C ALA A 137 -22.81 -11.14 12.11
N LEU A 138 -22.50 -10.25 13.06
CA LEU A 138 -21.14 -10.06 13.58
C LEU A 138 -20.71 -11.20 14.53
N ALA A 139 -21.67 -11.91 15.14
CA ALA A 139 -21.40 -12.87 16.20
C ALA A 139 -20.41 -13.99 15.83
N PRO A 140 -20.43 -14.57 14.62
CA PRO A 140 -19.49 -15.62 14.24
C PRO A 140 -18.03 -15.18 14.14
N ARG A 141 -17.75 -13.86 14.09
CA ARG A 141 -16.40 -13.31 13.93
C ARG A 141 -15.51 -13.50 15.16
N TYR A 142 -16.09 -13.72 16.36
CA TYR A 142 -15.37 -13.73 17.63
C TYR A 142 -15.73 -14.93 18.51
N SER A 143 -14.76 -15.36 19.32
CA SER A 143 -14.91 -16.42 20.31
C SER A 143 -14.12 -16.06 21.58
N ASP A 144 -14.56 -16.57 22.71
CA ASP A 144 -13.83 -16.54 23.98
C ASP A 144 -12.83 -17.72 24.11
N ASP A 145 -12.89 -18.68 23.18
CA ASP A 145 -11.91 -19.77 23.12
C ASP A 145 -10.62 -19.26 22.44
N PRO A 146 -9.49 -19.20 23.17
CA PRO A 146 -8.20 -18.76 22.58
C PRO A 146 -7.66 -19.74 21.53
N LYS A 147 -8.26 -20.91 21.37
CA LYS A 147 -7.90 -21.90 20.36
C LYS A 147 -8.85 -21.93 19.16
N ALA A 148 -9.80 -21.01 19.11
CA ALA A 148 -10.76 -20.93 18.01
C ALA A 148 -10.03 -20.75 16.67
N ASP A 149 -10.53 -21.41 15.64
CA ASP A 149 -10.01 -21.28 14.27
C ASP A 149 -10.46 -19.95 13.67
N VAL A 150 -9.54 -18.97 13.67
CA VAL A 150 -9.78 -17.61 13.15
C VAL A 150 -10.21 -17.63 11.69
N LYS A 151 -9.64 -18.49 10.84
CA LYS A 151 -10.00 -18.59 9.42
C LYS A 151 -11.41 -19.11 9.24
N LYS A 152 -11.79 -20.11 10.02
CA LYS A 152 -13.16 -20.63 10.03
C LYS A 152 -14.15 -19.55 10.48
N MET A 153 -13.85 -18.85 11.56
CA MET A 153 -14.69 -17.77 12.07
C MET A 153 -14.86 -16.64 11.03
N ALA A 154 -13.79 -16.24 10.35
CA ALA A 154 -13.87 -15.24 9.27
C ALA A 154 -14.80 -15.70 8.13
N GLY A 155 -14.73 -16.97 7.72
CA GLY A 155 -15.65 -17.53 6.72
C GLY A 155 -17.11 -17.58 7.19
N GLU A 156 -17.35 -17.93 8.44
CA GLU A 156 -18.70 -17.91 9.03
C GLU A 156 -19.26 -16.49 9.16
N TYR A 157 -18.42 -15.52 9.52
CA TYR A 157 -18.76 -14.10 9.53
C TYR A 157 -19.14 -13.60 8.14
N SER A 158 -18.31 -13.86 7.14
CA SER A 158 -18.59 -13.45 5.75
C SER A 158 -19.91 -14.05 5.25
N LYS A 159 -20.17 -15.32 5.54
CA LYS A 159 -21.45 -15.96 5.21
C LYS A 159 -22.64 -15.30 5.93
N ALA A 160 -22.48 -14.94 7.19
CA ALA A 160 -23.54 -14.28 7.98
C ALA A 160 -23.82 -12.87 7.43
N MET A 161 -22.78 -12.11 7.07
CA MET A 161 -22.91 -10.79 6.43
C MET A 161 -23.57 -10.87 5.06
N GLY A 162 -23.27 -11.91 4.27
CA GLY A 162 -23.98 -12.19 3.02
C GLY A 162 -25.48 -12.47 3.23
N GLY A 163 -25.82 -13.15 4.32
CA GLY A 163 -27.20 -13.35 4.76
C GLY A 163 -27.90 -12.04 5.13
N LEU A 164 -27.19 -11.16 5.85
CA LEU A 164 -27.68 -9.83 6.22
C LEU A 164 -27.93 -8.96 4.98
N ALA A 165 -26.94 -8.83 4.10
CA ALA A 165 -27.06 -8.05 2.86
C ALA A 165 -28.22 -8.55 1.98
N LYS A 166 -28.42 -9.85 1.90
CA LYS A 166 -29.56 -10.45 1.17
C LYS A 166 -30.90 -10.16 1.84
N LYS A 167 -30.96 -10.11 3.17
CA LYS A 167 -32.18 -9.80 3.92
C LYS A 167 -32.57 -8.33 3.81
N TYR A 168 -31.59 -7.44 3.74
CA TYR A 168 -31.77 -5.99 3.63
C TYR A 168 -31.10 -5.45 2.34
N PRO A 169 -31.67 -5.74 1.15
CA PRO A 169 -31.02 -5.43 -0.13
C PRO A 169 -30.92 -3.92 -0.44
N ASP A 170 -31.67 -3.10 0.31
CA ASP A 170 -31.66 -1.63 0.18
C ASP A 170 -30.72 -0.95 1.17
N ASP A 171 -30.05 -1.73 2.02
CA ASP A 171 -29.06 -1.24 2.98
C ASP A 171 -27.65 -1.28 2.36
N PRO A 172 -27.07 -0.12 1.95
CA PRO A 172 -25.77 -0.08 1.33
C PRO A 172 -24.64 -0.43 2.30
N ASP A 173 -24.80 -0.15 3.62
CA ASP A 173 -23.79 -0.47 4.61
C ASP A 173 -23.67 -1.98 4.80
N ALA A 174 -24.81 -2.70 4.87
CA ALA A 174 -24.81 -4.16 4.98
C ALA A 174 -24.09 -4.82 3.78
N ALA A 175 -24.37 -4.36 2.55
CA ALA A 175 -23.73 -4.87 1.35
C ALA A 175 -22.23 -4.51 1.31
N THR A 176 -21.85 -3.31 1.74
CA THR A 176 -20.46 -2.86 1.78
C THR A 176 -19.64 -3.64 2.80
N ILE A 177 -20.18 -3.88 4.01
CA ILE A 177 -19.52 -4.67 5.04
C ILE A 177 -19.46 -6.16 4.64
N TYR A 178 -20.45 -6.65 3.89
CA TYR A 178 -20.36 -7.98 3.29
C TYR A 178 -19.18 -8.08 2.33
N ALA A 179 -19.01 -7.12 1.43
CA ALA A 179 -17.86 -7.08 0.51
C ALA A 179 -16.54 -7.05 1.28
N GLU A 180 -16.42 -6.20 2.31
CA GLU A 180 -15.23 -6.13 3.18
C GLU A 180 -14.95 -7.48 3.86
N SER A 181 -15.98 -8.13 4.42
CA SER A 181 -15.82 -9.43 5.07
C SER A 181 -15.30 -10.54 4.14
N MET A 182 -15.58 -10.45 2.83
CA MET A 182 -14.98 -11.31 1.81
C MET A 182 -13.53 -10.92 1.50
N MET A 183 -13.21 -9.63 1.50
CA MET A 183 -11.84 -9.13 1.29
C MET A 183 -10.93 -9.60 2.43
N ASP A 184 -11.42 -9.61 3.67
CA ASP A 184 -10.70 -10.09 4.85
C ASP A 184 -10.33 -11.58 4.81
N LEU A 185 -10.99 -12.38 3.96
CA LEU A 185 -10.60 -13.78 3.75
C LEU A 185 -9.28 -13.93 2.97
N ARG A 186 -8.89 -12.90 2.22
CA ARG A 186 -7.70 -12.89 1.36
C ARG A 186 -7.08 -11.48 1.31
N PRO A 187 -6.63 -10.93 2.43
CA PRO A 187 -6.04 -9.59 2.43
C PRO A 187 -4.90 -9.50 1.41
N TRP A 188 -4.94 -8.49 0.54
CA TRP A 188 -3.96 -8.23 -0.53
C TRP A 188 -3.79 -9.35 -1.57
N GLY A 189 -4.60 -10.41 -1.49
CA GLY A 189 -4.55 -11.60 -2.35
C GLY A 189 -5.73 -11.74 -3.31
N LEU A 190 -6.44 -10.65 -3.66
CA LEU A 190 -7.62 -10.69 -4.53
C LEU A 190 -7.27 -11.01 -6.00
N TRP A 191 -6.07 -10.68 -6.42
CA TRP A 191 -5.58 -10.92 -7.78
C TRP A 191 -4.26 -11.67 -7.74
N ARG A 192 -4.10 -12.65 -8.63
CA ARG A 192 -2.85 -13.38 -8.79
C ARG A 192 -1.89 -12.62 -9.70
N LEU A 193 -0.60 -12.98 -9.67
CA LEU A 193 0.43 -12.35 -10.51
C LEU A 193 0.15 -12.48 -12.02
N ASP A 194 -0.58 -13.51 -12.43
CA ASP A 194 -1.02 -13.70 -13.81
C ASP A 194 -2.24 -12.83 -14.19
N GLY A 195 -2.73 -12.00 -13.26
CA GLY A 195 -3.90 -11.15 -13.44
C GLY A 195 -5.24 -11.86 -13.28
N ALA A 196 -5.24 -13.17 -12.97
CA ALA A 196 -6.50 -13.88 -12.76
C ALA A 196 -7.06 -13.57 -11.36
N PRO A 197 -8.40 -13.41 -11.22
CA PRO A 197 -9.03 -13.18 -9.94
C PRO A 197 -8.91 -14.41 -9.04
N ALA A 198 -8.69 -14.18 -7.75
CA ALA A 198 -8.83 -15.20 -6.72
C ALA A 198 -10.31 -15.53 -6.50
N GLU A 199 -10.56 -16.63 -5.78
CA GLU A 199 -11.93 -17.01 -5.42
C GLU A 199 -12.62 -15.90 -4.60
N GLY A 200 -13.84 -15.53 -4.98
CA GLY A 200 -14.64 -14.48 -4.33
C GLY A 200 -14.40 -13.07 -4.87
N THR A 201 -13.28 -12.79 -5.57
CA THR A 201 -12.94 -11.43 -6.03
C THR A 201 -14.00 -10.83 -6.94
N LEU A 202 -14.52 -11.60 -7.89
CA LEU A 202 -15.56 -11.08 -8.80
C LEU A 202 -16.89 -10.84 -8.10
N GLU A 203 -17.19 -11.58 -7.03
CA GLU A 203 -18.38 -11.33 -6.20
C GLU A 203 -18.22 -10.04 -5.39
N ILE A 204 -17.04 -9.80 -4.79
CA ILE A 204 -16.71 -8.55 -4.11
C ILE A 204 -16.96 -7.36 -5.05
N ILE A 205 -16.41 -7.41 -6.25
CA ILE A 205 -16.57 -6.36 -7.29
C ILE A 205 -18.05 -6.16 -7.61
N ALA A 206 -18.79 -7.23 -7.90
CA ALA A 206 -20.20 -7.15 -8.27
C ALA A 206 -21.08 -6.54 -7.16
N VAL A 207 -20.80 -6.90 -5.89
CA VAL A 207 -21.51 -6.34 -4.73
C VAL A 207 -21.23 -4.83 -4.62
N LEU A 208 -19.96 -4.42 -4.68
CA LEU A 208 -19.58 -3.01 -4.58
C LEU A 208 -20.11 -2.18 -5.76
N GLU A 209 -20.06 -2.69 -6.98
CA GLU A 209 -20.65 -2.05 -8.17
C GLU A 209 -22.17 -1.88 -8.03
N SER A 210 -22.87 -2.88 -7.49
CA SER A 210 -24.31 -2.80 -7.22
C SER A 210 -24.63 -1.69 -6.19
N VAL A 211 -23.80 -1.54 -5.16
CA VAL A 211 -23.94 -0.43 -4.19
C VAL A 211 -23.68 0.90 -4.88
N LEU A 212 -22.58 1.04 -5.61
CA LEU A 212 -22.17 2.28 -6.26
C LEU A 212 -23.13 2.73 -7.38
N ALA A 213 -23.77 1.80 -8.06
CA ALA A 213 -24.80 2.11 -9.05
C ALA A 213 -26.04 2.79 -8.44
N ARG A 214 -26.38 2.46 -7.21
CA ARG A 214 -27.55 2.99 -6.48
C ARG A 214 -27.15 4.13 -5.53
N PHE A 215 -25.99 4.05 -4.92
CA PHE A 215 -25.45 4.97 -3.92
C PHE A 215 -24.04 5.42 -4.31
N PRO A 216 -23.87 6.22 -5.38
CA PRO A 216 -22.55 6.54 -5.93
C PRO A 216 -21.61 7.26 -4.96
N ASN A 217 -22.16 7.90 -3.94
CA ASN A 217 -21.40 8.63 -2.92
C ASN A 217 -21.19 7.82 -1.62
N HIS A 218 -21.48 6.50 -1.63
CA HIS A 218 -21.25 5.67 -0.46
C HIS A 218 -19.75 5.56 -0.17
N ILE A 219 -19.31 6.06 0.97
CA ILE A 219 -17.89 6.22 1.33
C ILE A 219 -17.16 4.89 1.33
N GLY A 220 -17.66 3.91 2.11
CA GLY A 220 -17.05 2.58 2.22
C GLY A 220 -17.00 1.84 0.89
N ALA A 221 -18.08 1.90 0.08
CA ALA A 221 -18.11 1.21 -1.20
C ALA A 221 -17.09 1.80 -2.20
N ASN A 222 -16.92 3.13 -2.27
CA ASN A 222 -15.87 3.74 -3.10
C ASN A 222 -14.47 3.33 -2.63
N HIS A 223 -14.22 3.31 -1.33
CA HIS A 223 -12.94 2.92 -0.76
C HIS A 223 -12.61 1.47 -1.08
N TYR A 224 -13.49 0.55 -0.72
CA TYR A 224 -13.26 -0.89 -0.91
C TYR A 224 -13.23 -1.28 -2.39
N TYR A 225 -13.95 -0.56 -3.25
CA TYR A 225 -13.88 -0.79 -4.69
C TYR A 225 -12.50 -0.45 -5.27
N ILE A 226 -11.86 0.63 -4.78
CA ILE A 226 -10.48 0.94 -5.15
C ILE A 226 -9.57 -0.25 -4.80
N HIS A 227 -9.60 -0.73 -3.56
CA HIS A 227 -8.82 -1.89 -3.14
C HIS A 227 -9.15 -3.17 -3.93
N ALA A 228 -10.42 -3.37 -4.28
CA ALA A 228 -10.83 -4.56 -5.02
C ALA A 228 -10.28 -4.60 -6.46
N VAL A 229 -10.01 -3.44 -7.07
CA VAL A 229 -9.60 -3.35 -8.49
C VAL A 229 -8.18 -2.86 -8.72
N GLU A 230 -7.52 -2.28 -7.72
CA GLU A 230 -6.17 -1.69 -7.88
C GLU A 230 -5.13 -2.69 -8.40
N ALA A 231 -5.12 -3.92 -7.88
CA ALA A 231 -4.21 -4.98 -8.30
C ALA A 231 -4.64 -5.70 -9.58
N SER A 232 -5.83 -5.38 -10.12
CA SER A 232 -6.38 -6.02 -11.31
C SER A 232 -5.62 -5.65 -12.58
N PRO A 233 -5.82 -6.41 -13.69
CA PRO A 233 -5.43 -5.97 -15.02
C PRO A 233 -6.19 -4.73 -15.51
N HIS A 234 -7.23 -4.30 -14.81
CA HIS A 234 -8.14 -3.21 -15.20
C HIS A 234 -8.31 -2.15 -14.11
N PRO A 235 -7.24 -1.54 -13.58
CA PRO A 235 -7.33 -0.54 -12.51
C PRO A 235 -8.15 0.70 -12.91
N VAL A 236 -8.32 0.93 -14.20
CA VAL A 236 -9.18 2.00 -14.76
C VAL A 236 -10.62 1.93 -14.28
N TRP A 237 -11.12 0.76 -13.88
CA TRP A 237 -12.47 0.62 -13.31
C TRP A 237 -12.64 1.41 -12.02
N GLY A 238 -11.55 1.61 -11.27
CA GLY A 238 -11.53 2.37 -10.02
C GLY A 238 -11.56 3.90 -10.20
N LEU A 239 -11.35 4.44 -11.42
CA LEU A 239 -11.29 5.90 -11.64
C LEU A 239 -12.54 6.64 -11.16
N PRO A 240 -13.78 6.21 -11.44
CA PRO A 240 -14.95 6.92 -10.93
C PRO A 240 -15.02 7.01 -9.41
N SER A 241 -14.50 6.02 -8.68
CA SER A 241 -14.40 6.04 -7.22
C SER A 241 -13.25 6.92 -6.74
N ALA A 242 -12.09 6.84 -7.40
CA ALA A 242 -10.93 7.68 -7.11
C ALA A 242 -11.28 9.17 -7.27
N ASP A 243 -11.94 9.56 -8.37
CA ASP A 243 -12.27 10.95 -8.66
C ASP A 243 -13.22 11.60 -7.63
N ARG A 244 -14.02 10.80 -6.92
CA ARG A 244 -14.99 11.35 -5.97
C ARG A 244 -14.62 11.17 -4.50
N LEU A 245 -13.87 10.13 -4.13
CA LEU A 245 -13.71 9.73 -2.74
C LEU A 245 -13.07 10.81 -1.85
N GLY A 246 -11.98 11.44 -2.32
CA GLY A 246 -11.29 12.48 -1.54
C GLY A 246 -12.16 13.70 -1.24
N ALA A 247 -13.10 14.04 -2.13
CA ALA A 247 -14.04 15.14 -1.93
C ALA A 247 -15.21 14.76 -1.00
N LEU A 248 -15.58 13.47 -0.92
CA LEU A 248 -16.64 13.01 -0.04
C LEU A 248 -16.26 13.11 1.45
N VAL A 249 -14.99 12.89 1.79
CA VAL A 249 -14.50 12.90 3.18
C VAL A 249 -13.15 13.62 3.25
N PRO A 250 -13.13 14.95 3.04
CA PRO A 250 -11.90 15.71 2.85
C PRO A 250 -10.96 15.77 4.07
N ASN A 251 -11.43 15.38 5.26
CA ASN A 251 -10.62 15.36 6.47
C ASN A 251 -10.35 13.94 7.01
N ALA A 252 -10.59 12.90 6.21
CA ALA A 252 -10.13 11.54 6.48
C ALA A 252 -8.90 11.24 5.60
N GLY A 253 -7.70 11.40 6.15
CA GLY A 253 -6.46 11.36 5.38
C GLY A 253 -6.28 10.11 4.54
N HIS A 254 -6.61 8.93 5.08
CA HIS A 254 -6.55 7.69 4.30
C HIS A 254 -7.50 7.72 3.08
N LEU A 255 -8.71 8.26 3.20
CA LEU A 255 -9.64 8.36 2.07
C LEU A 255 -9.24 9.43 1.04
N VAL A 256 -8.53 10.46 1.47
CA VAL A 256 -7.93 11.47 0.58
C VAL A 256 -6.74 10.88 -0.18
N HIS A 257 -6.02 9.93 0.42
CA HIS A 257 -4.91 9.21 -0.19
C HIS A 257 -5.38 8.16 -1.22
N MET A 258 -6.47 7.44 -0.96
CA MET A 258 -6.92 6.28 -1.75
C MET A 258 -7.02 6.49 -3.27
N PRO A 259 -7.41 7.67 -3.79
CA PRO A 259 -7.35 7.95 -5.24
C PRO A 259 -5.98 7.70 -5.86
N ALA A 260 -4.89 7.92 -5.10
CA ALA A 260 -3.53 7.76 -5.59
C ALA A 260 -3.20 6.32 -6.00
N HIS A 261 -3.83 5.31 -5.38
CA HIS A 261 -3.70 3.92 -5.80
C HIS A 261 -4.08 3.75 -7.28
N ILE A 262 -5.26 4.22 -7.64
CA ILE A 262 -5.75 4.13 -9.03
C ILE A 262 -4.97 5.05 -9.96
N TYR A 263 -4.72 6.31 -9.56
CA TYR A 263 -3.96 7.25 -10.39
C TYR A 263 -2.57 6.73 -10.73
N SER A 264 -1.87 6.11 -9.76
CA SER A 264 -0.56 5.49 -10.02
C SER A 264 -0.67 4.32 -10.99
N ARG A 265 -1.68 3.48 -10.84
CA ARG A 265 -1.91 2.32 -11.70
C ARG A 265 -2.27 2.68 -13.14
N VAL A 266 -2.90 3.84 -13.37
CA VAL A 266 -3.20 4.36 -14.71
C VAL A 266 -2.14 5.34 -15.24
N GLY A 267 -1.08 5.59 -14.46
CA GLY A 267 0.04 6.44 -14.84
C GLY A 267 -0.23 7.95 -14.72
N ASP A 268 -1.24 8.35 -13.94
CA ASP A 268 -1.45 9.75 -13.56
C ASP A 268 -0.72 10.07 -12.25
N PHE A 269 0.61 10.04 -12.33
CA PHE A 269 1.47 10.25 -11.16
C PHE A 269 1.33 11.65 -10.56
N LYS A 270 0.91 12.65 -11.35
CA LYS A 270 0.69 14.01 -10.85
C LYS A 270 -0.54 14.10 -9.95
N SER A 271 -1.64 13.45 -10.33
CA SER A 271 -2.82 13.35 -9.47
C SER A 271 -2.54 12.48 -8.24
N ALA A 272 -1.73 11.43 -8.38
CA ALA A 272 -1.29 10.62 -7.24
C ALA A 272 -0.43 11.42 -6.26
N GLU A 273 0.52 12.25 -6.75
CA GLU A 273 1.31 13.18 -5.94
C GLU A 273 0.39 14.14 -5.17
N ALA A 274 -0.53 14.81 -5.86
CA ALA A 274 -1.45 15.78 -5.25
C ALA A 274 -2.35 15.15 -4.17
N SER A 275 -2.89 13.94 -4.42
CA SER A 275 -3.71 13.22 -3.45
C SER A 275 -2.92 12.93 -2.16
N ASN A 276 -1.68 12.47 -2.28
CA ASN A 276 -0.85 12.15 -1.13
C ASN A 276 -0.33 13.39 -0.39
N GLU A 277 -0.06 14.49 -1.09
CA GLU A 277 0.30 15.75 -0.45
C GLU A 277 -0.86 16.30 0.40
N ASN A 278 -2.08 16.23 -0.14
CA ASN A 278 -3.29 16.59 0.59
C ASN A 278 -3.54 15.65 1.78
N ALA A 279 -3.41 14.34 1.57
CA ALA A 279 -3.60 13.34 2.62
C ALA A 279 -2.59 13.55 3.77
N ALA A 280 -1.33 13.78 3.46
CA ALA A 280 -0.30 14.05 4.46
C ALA A 280 -0.60 15.35 5.27
N ALA A 281 -1.12 16.40 4.62
CA ALA A 281 -1.54 17.62 5.29
C ALA A 281 -2.75 17.39 6.21
N VAL A 282 -3.72 16.59 5.78
CA VAL A 282 -4.90 16.20 6.59
C VAL A 282 -4.48 15.38 7.79
N ASP A 283 -3.63 14.39 7.60
CA ASP A 283 -3.18 13.51 8.68
C ASP A 283 -2.39 14.24 9.75
N ILE A 284 -1.44 15.09 9.35
CA ILE A 284 -0.66 15.83 10.36
C ILE A 284 -1.55 16.81 11.15
N ALA A 285 -2.55 17.42 10.51
CA ALA A 285 -3.53 18.27 11.18
C ALA A 285 -4.39 17.47 12.18
N TYR A 286 -4.86 16.28 11.77
CA TYR A 286 -5.59 15.36 12.64
C TYR A 286 -4.74 14.92 13.84
N ILE A 287 -3.50 14.48 13.62
CA ILE A 287 -2.57 14.03 14.66
C ILE A 287 -2.31 15.17 15.68
N GLN A 288 -2.11 16.39 15.20
CA GLN A 288 -1.89 17.56 16.07
C GLN A 288 -3.14 17.94 16.87
N ALA A 289 -4.31 17.88 16.26
CA ALA A 289 -5.57 18.24 16.91
C ALA A 289 -6.02 17.23 17.96
N THR A 290 -5.78 15.93 17.73
CA THR A 290 -6.27 14.85 18.59
C THR A 290 -5.22 14.28 19.53
N GLY A 291 -3.94 14.54 19.28
CA GLY A 291 -2.84 13.87 19.98
C GLY A 291 -2.77 12.37 19.67
N ALA A 292 -3.31 11.93 18.54
CA ALA A 292 -3.36 10.52 18.14
C ALA A 292 -1.97 9.86 18.21
N LYS A 293 -1.94 8.65 18.73
CA LYS A 293 -0.76 7.79 18.85
C LYS A 293 -1.09 6.41 18.27
N GLY A 294 -0.10 5.52 18.19
CA GLY A 294 -0.30 4.14 17.75
C GLY A 294 -0.21 3.96 16.24
N MET A 295 -0.98 3.01 15.72
CA MET A 295 -0.86 2.50 14.35
C MET A 295 -1.14 3.57 13.29
N TYR A 296 -2.19 4.37 13.46
CA TYR A 296 -2.60 5.34 12.43
C TYR A 296 -1.51 6.39 12.14
N PRO A 297 -1.00 7.16 13.13
CA PRO A 297 0.07 8.13 12.85
C PRO A 297 1.42 7.49 12.51
N ALA A 298 1.70 6.28 12.98
CA ALA A 298 2.96 5.62 12.69
C ALA A 298 2.98 4.98 11.29
N MET A 299 1.88 4.37 10.84
CA MET A 299 1.85 3.59 9.60
C MET A 299 1.04 4.25 8.49
N TYR A 300 -0.21 4.69 8.72
CA TYR A 300 -1.03 5.29 7.65
C TYR A 300 -0.48 6.64 7.18
N TYR A 301 -0.09 7.50 8.09
CA TYR A 301 0.58 8.76 7.72
C TYR A 301 1.95 8.50 7.05
N SER A 302 2.73 7.52 7.52
CA SER A 302 3.97 7.09 6.85
C SER A 302 3.70 6.55 5.45
N HIS A 303 2.62 5.77 5.27
CA HIS A 303 2.23 5.24 3.97
C HIS A 303 1.89 6.36 2.98
N ASN A 304 1.18 7.40 3.41
CA ASN A 304 0.87 8.56 2.57
C ASN A 304 2.15 9.31 2.15
N LEU A 305 3.11 9.50 3.06
CA LEU A 305 4.41 10.09 2.74
C LEU A 305 5.27 9.21 1.83
N HIS A 306 5.23 7.89 2.05
CA HIS A 306 5.90 6.90 1.22
C HIS A 306 5.36 6.93 -0.22
N PHE A 307 4.03 6.92 -0.34
CA PHE A 307 3.37 6.99 -1.63
C PHE A 307 3.60 8.34 -2.34
N LEU A 308 3.65 9.45 -1.58
CA LEU A 308 4.03 10.76 -2.10
C LEU A 308 5.45 10.75 -2.70
N ALA A 309 6.41 10.16 -1.96
CA ALA A 309 7.78 10.03 -2.45
C ALA A 309 7.84 9.18 -3.73
N TYR A 310 7.11 8.06 -3.77
CA TYR A 310 7.02 7.20 -4.94
C TYR A 310 6.39 7.92 -6.14
N ALA A 311 5.21 8.52 -5.99
CA ALA A 311 4.53 9.22 -7.08
C ALA A 311 5.39 10.36 -7.65
N ALA A 312 6.04 11.14 -6.78
CA ALA A 312 6.97 12.20 -7.17
C ALA A 312 8.21 11.67 -7.92
N MET A 313 8.74 10.51 -7.52
CA MET A 313 9.83 9.85 -8.26
C MET A 313 9.40 9.44 -9.68
N GLN A 314 8.17 8.95 -9.86
CA GLN A 314 7.65 8.58 -11.17
C GLN A 314 7.34 9.82 -12.03
N ALA A 315 6.87 10.92 -11.41
CA ALA A 315 6.60 12.19 -12.06
C ALA A 315 7.87 13.01 -12.40
N GLY A 316 9.06 12.58 -11.97
CA GLY A 316 10.30 13.34 -12.17
C GLY A 316 10.47 14.55 -11.25
N ALA A 317 9.70 14.63 -10.15
CA ALA A 317 9.67 15.72 -9.19
C ALA A 317 10.64 15.45 -8.01
N TYR A 318 11.94 15.67 -8.24
CA TYR A 318 13.00 15.38 -7.26
C TYR A 318 12.80 16.12 -5.94
N ASN A 319 12.43 17.40 -5.99
CA ASN A 319 12.31 18.20 -4.78
C ASN A 319 11.17 17.70 -3.87
N THR A 320 10.04 17.31 -4.45
CA THR A 320 8.92 16.72 -3.71
C THR A 320 9.31 15.33 -3.16
N ALA A 321 9.90 14.47 -3.98
CA ALA A 321 10.33 13.14 -3.55
C ALA A 321 11.30 13.21 -2.36
N ARG A 322 12.30 14.10 -2.43
CA ARG A 322 13.29 14.30 -1.36
C ARG A 322 12.65 14.81 -0.07
N ARG A 323 11.73 15.79 -0.18
CA ARG A 323 11.01 16.33 0.98
C ARG A 323 10.15 15.25 1.64
N ALA A 324 9.37 14.51 0.85
CA ALA A 324 8.51 13.44 1.34
C ALA A 324 9.31 12.32 2.02
N ALA A 325 10.42 11.88 1.44
CA ALA A 325 11.30 10.88 2.04
C ALA A 325 11.91 11.35 3.37
N ALA A 326 12.26 12.62 3.48
CA ALA A 326 12.78 13.19 4.73
C ALA A 326 11.68 13.22 5.82
N GLN A 327 10.46 13.67 5.48
CA GLN A 327 9.32 13.67 6.39
C GLN A 327 8.93 12.25 6.83
N LEU A 328 8.99 11.28 5.90
CA LEU A 328 8.75 9.87 6.19
C LEU A 328 9.73 9.34 7.25
N ALA A 329 11.02 9.55 7.05
CA ALA A 329 12.03 9.10 8.01
C ALA A 329 11.86 9.79 9.38
N GLU A 330 11.56 11.08 9.40
CA GLU A 330 11.29 11.81 10.64
C GLU A 330 10.07 11.23 11.37
N ASN A 331 8.98 10.94 10.64
CA ASN A 331 7.78 10.34 11.23
C ASN A 331 8.06 8.97 11.84
N ILE A 332 8.79 8.11 11.14
CA ILE A 332 9.21 6.80 11.65
C ILE A 332 10.02 6.96 12.94
N HIS A 333 11.01 7.84 12.97
CA HIS A 333 11.82 8.07 14.17
C HIS A 333 11.02 8.61 15.35
N GLN A 334 9.99 9.43 15.11
CA GLN A 334 9.18 10.05 16.15
C GLN A 334 8.06 9.15 16.67
N ARG A 335 7.40 8.37 15.78
CA ARG A 335 6.12 7.71 16.08
C ARG A 335 6.09 6.20 15.96
N ALA A 336 7.11 5.58 15.34
CA ALA A 336 7.17 4.13 15.17
C ALA A 336 8.15 3.45 16.14
N GLN A 337 8.51 4.11 17.25
CA GLN A 337 9.40 3.55 18.25
C GLN A 337 8.79 2.29 18.87
N GLY A 338 9.59 1.22 18.92
CA GLY A 338 9.14 -0.08 19.42
C GLY A 338 8.37 -0.95 18.44
N MET A 339 8.06 -0.46 17.24
CA MET A 339 7.47 -1.28 16.17
C MET A 339 8.50 -2.27 15.58
N PRO A 340 8.06 -3.41 15.03
CA PRO A 340 8.95 -4.37 14.39
C PRO A 340 9.76 -3.73 13.25
N ALA A 341 11.03 -4.10 13.14
CA ALA A 341 11.93 -3.64 12.08
C ALA A 341 11.39 -3.93 10.67
N SER A 342 10.71 -5.08 10.51
CA SER A 342 10.05 -5.46 9.26
C SER A 342 8.99 -4.46 8.78
N MET A 343 8.38 -3.71 9.69
CA MET A 343 7.37 -2.71 9.36
C MET A 343 7.97 -1.32 9.06
N THR A 344 9.16 -1.01 9.57
CA THR A 344 9.66 0.37 9.63
C THR A 344 10.93 0.61 8.82
N GLU A 345 11.84 -0.37 8.75
CA GLU A 345 13.15 -0.17 8.11
C GLU A 345 13.05 0.09 6.60
N GLY A 346 12.07 -0.51 5.91
CA GLY A 346 11.82 -0.27 4.50
C GLY A 346 11.60 1.22 4.20
N PHE A 347 10.80 1.89 5.03
CA PHE A 347 10.52 3.33 4.88
C PHE A 347 11.78 4.20 4.99
N LEU A 348 12.68 3.85 5.91
CA LEU A 348 13.92 4.63 6.13
C LEU A 348 14.87 4.60 4.92
N THR A 349 14.75 3.59 4.05
CA THR A 349 15.58 3.47 2.85
C THR A 349 15.25 4.52 1.78
N TYR A 350 14.06 5.10 1.81
CA TYR A 350 13.59 6.03 0.78
C TYR A 350 14.43 7.30 0.67
N GLN A 351 15.03 7.78 1.76
CA GLN A 351 15.99 8.89 1.70
C GLN A 351 17.18 8.60 0.76
N ILE A 352 17.62 7.36 0.72
CA ILE A 352 18.73 6.91 -0.14
C ILE A 352 18.22 6.60 -1.56
N LEU A 353 17.07 5.91 -1.66
CA LEU A 353 16.51 5.48 -2.94
C LEU A 353 16.12 6.65 -3.83
N VAL A 354 15.62 7.75 -3.26
CA VAL A 354 15.38 9.01 -4.00
C VAL A 354 16.67 9.54 -4.60
N GLN A 355 17.80 9.54 -3.87
CA GLN A 355 19.08 10.00 -4.40
C GLN A 355 19.58 9.10 -5.55
N VAL A 356 19.41 7.78 -5.42
CA VAL A 356 19.75 6.81 -6.49
C VAL A 356 18.89 7.06 -7.73
N ARG A 357 17.58 7.22 -7.56
CA ARG A 357 16.63 7.45 -8.66
C ARG A 357 16.97 8.67 -9.52
N PHE A 358 17.44 9.74 -8.86
CA PHE A 358 17.79 11.01 -9.51
C PHE A 358 19.28 11.20 -9.72
N HIS A 359 20.08 10.12 -9.64
CA HIS A 359 21.53 10.10 -9.93
C HIS A 359 22.33 11.15 -9.14
N LYS A 360 21.95 11.43 -7.89
CA LYS A 360 22.63 12.38 -7.00
C LYS A 360 23.90 11.75 -6.41
N TRP A 361 24.79 11.30 -7.29
CA TRP A 361 25.95 10.49 -6.93
C TRP A 361 26.90 11.17 -5.95
N GLN A 362 27.14 12.47 -6.10
CA GLN A 362 28.02 13.21 -5.20
C GLN A 362 27.39 13.34 -3.79
N ASP A 363 26.06 13.57 -3.75
CA ASP A 363 25.34 13.65 -2.48
C ASP A 363 25.40 12.30 -1.74
N ILE A 364 25.21 11.17 -2.47
CA ILE A 364 25.33 9.81 -1.90
C ILE A 364 26.73 9.57 -1.33
N LEU A 365 27.78 9.97 -2.06
CA LEU A 365 29.16 9.80 -1.59
C LEU A 365 29.49 10.65 -0.37
N ALA A 366 28.82 11.79 -0.22
CA ALA A 366 28.96 12.71 0.92
C ALA A 366 28.09 12.32 2.14
N MET A 367 27.11 11.41 1.97
CA MET A 367 26.25 10.98 3.07
C MET A 367 27.07 10.31 4.19
N PRO A 368 26.74 10.60 5.47
CA PRO A 368 27.36 9.91 6.60
C PRO A 368 27.00 8.41 6.56
N ALA A 369 27.82 7.60 7.24
CA ALA A 369 27.48 6.19 7.44
C ALA A 369 26.15 6.08 8.20
N PRO A 370 25.23 5.20 7.79
CA PRO A 370 23.96 4.99 8.48
C PRO A 370 24.18 4.34 9.84
N ASP A 371 23.14 4.37 10.69
CA ASP A 371 23.16 3.62 11.96
C ASP A 371 23.23 2.11 11.64
N SER A 372 24.30 1.47 12.09
CA SER A 372 24.53 0.05 11.88
C SER A 372 23.52 -0.86 12.60
N LYS A 373 22.70 -0.30 13.48
CA LYS A 373 21.60 -1.02 14.15
C LYS A 373 20.37 -1.18 13.28
N ILE A 374 20.35 -0.57 12.08
CA ILE A 374 19.26 -0.67 11.11
C ILE A 374 19.78 -1.43 9.87
N PRO A 375 19.70 -2.78 9.86
CA PRO A 375 20.32 -3.61 8.83
C PRO A 375 19.89 -3.27 7.41
N MET A 376 18.61 -3.02 7.16
CA MET A 376 18.11 -2.72 5.83
C MET A 376 18.63 -1.37 5.33
N LEU A 377 18.61 -0.33 6.17
CA LEU A 377 19.14 1.00 5.83
C LEU A 377 20.65 0.91 5.53
N THR A 378 21.40 0.17 6.35
CA THR A 378 22.83 -0.07 6.16
C THR A 378 23.10 -0.77 4.83
N THR A 379 22.34 -1.83 4.53
CA THR A 379 22.47 -2.59 3.29
C THR A 379 22.20 -1.69 2.08
N MET A 380 21.10 -0.94 2.08
CA MET A 380 20.75 -0.05 0.97
C MET A 380 21.73 1.12 0.81
N SER A 381 22.34 1.59 1.90
CA SER A 381 23.41 2.60 1.85
C SER A 381 24.66 2.06 1.13
N HIS A 382 25.02 0.81 1.38
CA HIS A 382 26.14 0.17 0.67
C HIS A 382 25.85 -0.02 -0.81
N PHE A 383 24.62 -0.41 -1.17
CA PHE A 383 24.17 -0.46 -2.56
C PHE A 383 24.32 0.91 -3.25
N ALA A 384 23.72 1.95 -2.68
CA ALA A 384 23.74 3.29 -3.25
C ALA A 384 25.17 3.84 -3.43
N ARG A 385 26.03 3.62 -2.42
CA ARG A 385 27.44 4.01 -2.49
C ARG A 385 28.18 3.26 -3.60
N GLY A 386 27.91 1.96 -3.77
CA GLY A 386 28.46 1.16 -4.88
C GLY A 386 28.03 1.68 -6.25
N MET A 387 26.73 2.00 -6.41
CA MET A 387 26.18 2.62 -7.61
C MET A 387 26.88 3.96 -7.90
N ALA A 388 27.00 4.83 -6.90
CA ALA A 388 27.62 6.14 -7.05
C ALA A 388 29.12 6.04 -7.44
N LEU A 389 29.87 5.10 -6.85
CA LEU A 389 31.27 4.86 -7.20
C LEU A 389 31.42 4.39 -8.64
N ALA A 390 30.59 3.42 -9.06
CA ALA A 390 30.63 2.92 -10.44
C ALA A 390 30.25 4.02 -11.44
N SER A 391 29.17 4.77 -11.17
CA SER A 391 28.70 5.86 -12.05
C SER A 391 29.66 7.05 -12.13
N THR A 392 30.59 7.20 -11.18
CA THR A 392 31.61 8.25 -11.18
C THR A 392 32.98 7.77 -11.67
N GLY A 393 33.03 6.60 -12.33
CA GLY A 393 34.24 6.05 -12.95
C GLY A 393 35.21 5.35 -11.98
N LYS A 394 34.80 5.11 -10.73
CA LYS A 394 35.61 4.46 -9.70
C LYS A 394 35.29 2.96 -9.60
N ALA A 395 35.47 2.24 -10.73
CA ALA A 395 35.04 0.84 -10.83
C ALA A 395 35.70 -0.10 -9.80
N ALA A 396 36.98 0.13 -9.44
CA ALA A 396 37.69 -0.69 -8.44
C ALA A 396 37.12 -0.47 -7.04
N ASP A 397 36.78 0.78 -6.68
CA ASP A 397 36.18 1.11 -5.38
C ASP A 397 34.74 0.57 -5.34
N ALA A 398 34.01 0.63 -6.45
CA ALA A 398 32.67 0.05 -6.56
C ALA A 398 32.68 -1.46 -6.34
N GLU A 399 33.67 -2.18 -6.87
CA GLU A 399 33.83 -3.62 -6.64
C GLU A 399 34.14 -3.94 -5.17
N ALA A 400 34.97 -3.13 -4.52
CA ALA A 400 35.22 -3.26 -3.09
C ALA A 400 33.92 -3.03 -2.29
N GLN A 401 33.17 -1.99 -2.65
CA GLN A 401 31.88 -1.67 -2.02
C GLN A 401 30.82 -2.75 -2.25
N ARG A 402 30.81 -3.39 -3.43
CA ARG A 402 29.93 -4.51 -3.75
C ARG A 402 30.15 -5.70 -2.81
N LYS A 403 31.40 -5.99 -2.41
CA LYS A 403 31.69 -7.04 -1.42
C LYS A 403 31.12 -6.69 -0.05
N VAL A 404 31.23 -5.43 0.36
CA VAL A 404 30.64 -4.94 1.63
C VAL A 404 29.11 -5.07 1.58
N PHE A 405 28.50 -4.65 0.46
CA PHE A 405 27.06 -4.81 0.24
C PHE A 405 26.63 -6.29 0.32
N ALA A 406 27.33 -7.19 -0.37
CA ALA A 406 27.01 -8.63 -0.32
C ALA A 406 27.12 -9.21 1.12
N SER A 407 28.11 -8.76 1.89
CA SER A 407 28.23 -9.13 3.31
C SER A 407 27.02 -8.62 4.12
N ALA A 408 26.59 -7.38 3.89
CA ALA A 408 25.44 -6.79 4.56
C ALA A 408 24.12 -7.53 4.19
N VAL A 409 23.92 -7.89 2.92
CA VAL A 409 22.79 -8.73 2.48
C VAL A 409 22.77 -10.07 3.23
N GLY A 410 23.94 -10.69 3.43
CA GLY A 410 24.07 -11.94 4.19
C GLY A 410 23.67 -11.81 5.66
N GLN A 411 23.73 -10.61 6.23
CA GLN A 411 23.37 -10.33 7.62
C GLN A 411 21.88 -9.97 7.82
N VAL A 412 21.14 -9.69 6.75
CA VAL A 412 19.70 -9.44 6.84
C VAL A 412 19.00 -10.72 7.33
N PRO A 413 18.21 -10.68 8.41
CA PRO A 413 17.52 -11.85 8.92
C PRO A 413 16.57 -12.48 7.90
N ASP A 414 16.43 -13.79 7.91
CA ASP A 414 15.49 -14.50 7.02
C ASP A 414 14.03 -14.13 7.30
N SER A 415 13.73 -13.70 8.52
CA SER A 415 12.40 -13.23 8.92
C SER A 415 12.11 -11.79 8.50
N GLN A 416 13.13 -11.06 8.00
CA GLN A 416 12.92 -9.68 7.55
C GLN A 416 12.14 -9.66 6.25
N THR A 417 11.11 -8.85 6.20
CA THR A 417 10.33 -8.54 4.98
C THR A 417 10.67 -7.16 4.45
N PHE A 418 10.36 -6.96 3.17
CA PHE A 418 10.30 -5.68 2.51
C PHE A 418 8.95 -5.67 1.78
N GLY A 419 7.96 -4.99 2.35
CA GLY A 419 6.57 -5.17 1.96
C GLY A 419 6.08 -6.60 2.22
N PHE A 420 5.50 -7.23 1.22
CA PHE A 420 4.99 -8.61 1.31
C PHE A 420 6.02 -9.68 0.94
N ASP A 421 7.13 -9.29 0.35
CA ASP A 421 8.19 -10.22 -0.06
C ASP A 421 9.28 -10.36 1.01
N SER A 422 10.04 -11.46 0.98
CA SER A 422 11.22 -11.55 1.81
C SER A 422 12.24 -10.49 1.41
N ALA A 423 12.85 -9.82 2.38
CA ALA A 423 13.86 -8.80 2.11
C ALA A 423 15.02 -9.35 1.25
N LYS A 424 15.40 -10.62 1.44
CA LYS A 424 16.44 -11.27 0.64
C LYS A 424 16.03 -11.46 -0.82
N THR A 425 14.74 -11.68 -1.11
CA THR A 425 14.24 -11.74 -2.49
C THR A 425 14.34 -10.37 -3.14
N VAL A 426 13.84 -9.33 -2.48
CA VAL A 426 13.89 -7.95 -3.01
C VAL A 426 15.33 -7.50 -3.22
N LEU A 427 16.25 -7.80 -2.30
CA LEU A 427 17.67 -7.44 -2.37
C LEU A 427 18.43 -8.10 -3.54
N GLN A 428 17.88 -9.09 -4.22
CA GLN A 428 18.44 -9.59 -5.47
C GLN A 428 18.37 -8.55 -6.59
N ILE A 429 17.38 -7.64 -6.56
CA ILE A 429 17.26 -6.56 -7.55
C ILE A 429 18.46 -5.60 -7.44
N PRO A 430 18.70 -4.90 -6.30
CA PRO A 430 19.85 -4.02 -6.17
C PRO A 430 21.19 -4.77 -6.32
N THR A 431 21.27 -6.07 -6.00
CA THR A 431 22.46 -6.88 -6.26
C THR A 431 22.77 -6.95 -7.75
N ASN A 432 21.80 -7.32 -8.57
CA ASN A 432 21.98 -7.41 -10.02
C ASN A 432 22.15 -6.02 -10.68
N MET A 433 21.51 -4.99 -10.14
CA MET A 433 21.69 -3.62 -10.63
C MET A 433 23.09 -3.08 -10.35
N LEU A 434 23.64 -3.35 -9.16
CA LEU A 434 25.02 -2.96 -8.84
C LEU A 434 26.03 -3.74 -9.69
N ASP A 435 25.80 -5.05 -9.90
CA ASP A 435 26.62 -5.85 -10.81
C ASP A 435 26.59 -5.28 -12.22
N ALA A 436 25.42 -4.87 -12.72
CA ALA A 436 25.27 -4.25 -14.03
C ALA A 436 26.01 -2.91 -14.13
N GLN A 437 25.88 -2.04 -13.13
CA GLN A 437 26.53 -0.74 -13.12
C GLN A 437 28.06 -0.85 -13.08
N ILE A 438 28.60 -1.83 -12.33
CA ILE A 438 30.04 -2.12 -12.30
C ILE A 438 30.52 -2.66 -13.66
N ALA A 439 29.73 -3.57 -14.27
CA ALA A 439 30.05 -4.11 -15.59
C ALA A 439 30.07 -3.00 -16.65
N GLU A 440 29.10 -2.10 -16.63
CA GLU A 440 29.06 -0.94 -17.53
C GLU A 440 30.26 0.00 -17.32
N ALA A 441 30.63 0.29 -16.09
CA ALA A 441 31.81 1.09 -15.75
C ALA A 441 33.12 0.47 -16.23
N ARG A 442 33.16 -0.84 -16.49
CA ARG A 442 34.26 -1.60 -17.07
C ARG A 442 34.17 -1.75 -18.58
N GLY A 443 33.09 -1.27 -19.21
CA GLY A 443 32.82 -1.43 -20.64
C GLY A 443 32.27 -2.80 -21.05
N ASP A 444 31.94 -3.67 -20.08
CA ASP A 444 31.31 -4.97 -20.36
C ASP A 444 29.77 -4.83 -20.43
N ARG A 445 29.33 -4.26 -21.54
CA ARG A 445 27.88 -4.00 -21.78
C ARG A 445 27.05 -5.28 -21.79
N LYS A 446 27.66 -6.39 -22.30
CA LYS A 446 26.94 -7.67 -22.31
C LYS A 446 26.64 -8.17 -20.89
N ALA A 447 27.64 -8.16 -20.01
CA ALA A 447 27.42 -8.56 -18.61
C ALA A 447 26.44 -7.63 -17.89
N ALA A 448 26.47 -6.31 -18.20
CA ALA A 448 25.51 -5.36 -17.65
C ALA A 448 24.06 -5.71 -18.05
N ILE A 449 23.80 -5.94 -19.34
CA ILE A 449 22.47 -6.33 -19.85
C ILE A 449 22.02 -7.67 -19.26
N ASP A 450 22.91 -8.67 -19.18
CA ASP A 450 22.57 -9.98 -18.61
C ASP A 450 22.20 -9.88 -17.11
N SER A 451 22.85 -9.01 -16.35
CA SER A 451 22.51 -8.74 -14.95
C SER A 451 21.18 -8.01 -14.81
N LEU A 452 20.90 -7.00 -15.64
CA LEU A 452 19.61 -6.29 -15.63
C LEU A 452 18.44 -7.21 -16.00
N LYS A 453 18.61 -8.15 -16.93
CA LYS A 453 17.59 -9.16 -17.23
C LYS A 453 17.27 -10.03 -16.03
N LYS A 454 18.26 -10.38 -15.20
CA LYS A 454 18.03 -11.10 -13.94
C LYS A 454 17.26 -10.23 -12.95
N ALA A 455 17.60 -8.96 -12.82
CA ALA A 455 16.89 -8.03 -11.95
C ALA A 455 15.42 -7.86 -12.36
N VAL A 456 15.13 -7.75 -13.66
CA VAL A 456 13.76 -7.74 -14.22
C VAL A 456 13.01 -9.02 -13.86
N ALA A 457 13.64 -10.18 -14.03
CA ALA A 457 12.99 -11.46 -13.70
C ALA A 457 12.64 -11.59 -12.21
N VAL A 458 13.49 -11.06 -11.32
CA VAL A 458 13.16 -11.00 -9.88
C VAL A 458 11.99 -10.05 -9.64
N GLN A 459 12.02 -8.83 -10.21
CA GLN A 459 10.95 -7.84 -10.05
C GLN A 459 9.59 -8.38 -10.52
N ASP A 460 9.57 -9.11 -11.64
CA ASP A 460 8.33 -9.70 -12.18
C ASP A 460 7.71 -10.78 -11.29
N GLY A 461 8.49 -11.35 -10.39
CA GLY A 461 8.04 -12.39 -9.45
C GLY A 461 7.63 -11.86 -8.08
N LEU A 462 7.78 -10.56 -7.81
CA LEU A 462 7.39 -9.96 -6.53
C LEU A 462 5.86 -9.93 -6.39
N ALA A 463 5.39 -10.05 -5.16
CA ALA A 463 3.99 -9.84 -4.82
C ALA A 463 3.52 -8.42 -5.17
N TYR A 464 2.22 -8.28 -5.43
CA TYR A 464 1.66 -6.95 -5.60
C TYR A 464 1.70 -6.19 -4.27
N ASN A 465 2.20 -4.96 -4.31
CA ASN A 465 2.22 -4.02 -3.20
C ASN A 465 2.14 -2.57 -3.72
N GLU A 466 1.64 -1.66 -2.90
CA GLU A 466 1.55 -0.23 -3.23
C GLU A 466 2.08 0.64 -2.09
N PRO A 467 3.10 1.45 -2.38
CA PRO A 467 3.93 1.42 -3.59
C PRO A 467 4.63 0.07 -3.78
N PRO A 468 5.09 -0.26 -5.01
CA PRO A 468 5.82 -1.51 -5.27
C PRO A 468 7.06 -1.66 -4.38
N ASP A 469 7.36 -2.88 -3.94
CA ASP A 469 8.52 -3.18 -3.07
C ASP A 469 9.85 -2.75 -3.69
N TRP A 470 9.97 -2.77 -5.01
CA TRP A 470 11.04 -2.07 -5.70
C TRP A 470 10.49 -0.81 -6.38
N TYR A 471 10.98 0.34 -6.00
CA TYR A 471 10.44 1.69 -6.18
C TYR A 471 10.40 2.25 -7.61
N TYR A 472 10.88 1.50 -8.63
CA TYR A 472 10.70 1.82 -10.05
C TYR A 472 10.92 0.59 -10.93
N SER A 473 10.52 0.66 -12.19
CA SER A 473 10.69 -0.46 -13.11
C SER A 473 12.15 -0.63 -13.53
N VAL A 474 12.73 -1.80 -13.28
CA VAL A 474 14.08 -2.15 -13.74
C VAL A 474 14.17 -2.17 -15.27
N ARG A 475 13.03 -2.31 -15.98
CA ARG A 475 12.98 -2.22 -17.45
C ARG A 475 13.41 -0.87 -17.98
N GLU A 476 13.25 0.21 -17.23
CA GLU A 476 13.80 1.52 -17.60
C GLU A 476 15.32 1.44 -17.77
N THR A 477 16.02 0.88 -16.78
CA THR A 477 17.47 0.73 -16.79
C THR A 477 17.94 -0.30 -17.83
N LEU A 478 17.20 -1.42 -17.98
CA LEU A 478 17.52 -2.41 -19.04
C LEU A 478 17.37 -1.82 -20.44
N GLY A 479 16.29 -1.09 -20.70
CA GLY A 479 16.08 -0.40 -21.98
C GLY A 479 17.15 0.64 -22.26
N GLY A 480 17.57 1.41 -21.25
CA GLY A 480 18.68 2.36 -21.32
C GLY A 480 20.01 1.69 -21.67
N ALA A 481 20.33 0.57 -21.01
CA ALA A 481 21.55 -0.20 -21.29
C ALA A 481 21.56 -0.76 -22.73
N LEU A 482 20.42 -1.27 -23.21
CA LEU A 482 20.27 -1.75 -24.59
C LEU A 482 20.46 -0.60 -25.60
N LEU A 483 19.93 0.60 -25.33
CA LEU A 483 20.13 1.77 -26.17
C LEU A 483 21.62 2.16 -26.25
N ARG A 484 22.31 2.21 -25.11
CA ARG A 484 23.75 2.52 -25.06
C ARG A 484 24.62 1.48 -25.76
N ASP A 485 24.12 0.23 -25.84
CA ASP A 485 24.77 -0.85 -26.60
C ASP A 485 24.37 -0.87 -28.09
N GLY A 486 23.56 0.07 -28.56
CA GLY A 486 23.13 0.15 -29.97
C GLY A 486 21.98 -0.82 -30.33
N GLN A 487 21.42 -1.55 -29.40
CA GLN A 487 20.33 -2.51 -29.58
C GLN A 487 18.95 -1.82 -29.55
N ALA A 488 18.73 -0.82 -30.40
CA ALA A 488 17.57 0.06 -30.35
C ALA A 488 16.23 -0.70 -30.54
N ALA A 489 16.18 -1.77 -31.32
CA ALA A 489 14.98 -2.57 -31.51
C ALA A 489 14.60 -3.39 -30.27
N GLU A 490 15.59 -3.95 -29.55
CA GLU A 490 15.33 -4.64 -28.28
C GLU A 490 14.98 -3.65 -27.16
N ALA A 491 15.60 -2.47 -27.13
CA ALA A 491 15.24 -1.40 -26.20
C ALA A 491 13.79 -0.95 -26.40
N GLU A 492 13.34 -0.73 -27.65
CA GLU A 492 11.93 -0.43 -27.97
C GLU A 492 10.98 -1.47 -27.39
N LYS A 493 11.30 -2.77 -27.56
CA LYS A 493 10.47 -3.85 -27.03
C LYS A 493 10.38 -3.78 -25.51
N VAL A 494 11.50 -3.61 -24.82
CA VAL A 494 11.54 -3.52 -23.35
C VAL A 494 10.73 -2.33 -22.83
N PHE A 495 10.85 -1.14 -23.45
CA PHE A 495 10.06 0.02 -23.06
C PHE A 495 8.56 -0.14 -23.33
N ARG A 496 8.17 -0.79 -24.43
CA ARG A 496 6.77 -1.10 -24.71
C ARG A 496 6.19 -2.09 -23.67
N GLU A 497 6.97 -3.10 -23.30
CA GLU A 497 6.58 -4.05 -22.24
C GLU A 497 6.41 -3.34 -20.89
N ASP A 498 7.27 -2.38 -20.58
CA ASP A 498 7.13 -1.57 -19.37
C ASP A 498 5.86 -0.72 -19.40
N LEU A 499 5.58 -0.05 -20.52
CA LEU A 499 4.40 0.81 -20.67
C LEU A 499 3.05 0.05 -20.61
N VAL A 500 3.06 -1.25 -20.84
CA VAL A 500 1.88 -2.12 -20.59
C VAL A 500 1.66 -2.30 -19.09
N ARG A 501 2.74 -2.45 -18.30
CA ARG A 501 2.68 -2.67 -16.84
C ARG A 501 2.56 -1.36 -16.07
N ASN A 502 3.26 -0.33 -16.54
CA ASN A 502 3.39 0.99 -15.95
C ASN A 502 2.97 2.06 -16.98
N PRO A 503 1.66 2.23 -17.23
CA PRO A 503 1.16 3.17 -18.22
C PRO A 503 1.70 4.57 -17.97
N ARG A 504 1.99 5.30 -19.04
CA ARG A 504 2.49 6.69 -19.01
C ARG A 504 3.78 6.91 -18.20
N ASN A 505 4.54 5.87 -17.89
CA ASN A 505 5.83 6.02 -17.25
C ASN A 505 6.73 6.94 -18.11
N GLY A 506 7.06 8.13 -17.59
CA GLY A 506 7.77 9.16 -18.35
C GLY A 506 9.16 8.72 -18.81
N ARG A 507 9.90 7.94 -17.99
CA ARG A 507 11.24 7.44 -18.39
C ARG A 507 11.13 6.38 -19.47
N SER A 508 10.16 5.50 -19.40
CA SER A 508 9.92 4.51 -20.47
C SER A 508 9.41 5.16 -21.75
N LEU A 509 8.59 6.21 -21.68
CA LEU A 509 8.21 7.00 -22.86
C LEU A 509 9.40 7.71 -23.47
N PHE A 510 10.28 8.30 -22.66
CA PHE A 510 11.53 8.89 -23.12
C PHE A 510 12.42 7.84 -23.81
N GLY A 511 12.62 6.69 -23.17
CA GLY A 511 13.41 5.60 -23.72
C GLY A 511 12.84 5.03 -25.02
N LEU A 512 11.51 4.87 -25.09
CA LEU A 512 10.80 4.48 -26.31
C LEU A 512 11.02 5.49 -27.44
N TRP A 513 10.87 6.79 -27.16
CA TRP A 513 11.15 7.85 -28.11
C TRP A 513 12.58 7.78 -28.65
N GLN A 514 13.60 7.64 -27.79
CA GLN A 514 14.99 7.53 -28.21
C GLN A 514 15.25 6.25 -29.02
N SER A 515 14.60 5.13 -28.65
CA SER A 515 14.71 3.87 -29.39
C SER A 515 14.14 3.96 -30.80
N LEU A 516 12.99 4.62 -30.96
CA LEU A 516 12.34 4.82 -32.26
C LEU A 516 13.14 5.80 -33.14
N LYS A 517 13.68 6.86 -32.53
CA LYS A 517 14.56 7.81 -33.20
C LYS A 517 15.83 7.13 -33.75
N ALA A 518 16.47 6.27 -32.96
CA ALA A 518 17.64 5.51 -33.39
C ALA A 518 17.37 4.55 -34.55
N GLN A 519 16.12 4.12 -34.73
CA GLN A 519 15.65 3.25 -35.81
C GLN A 519 15.09 4.03 -37.03
N ASN A 520 15.11 5.36 -37.01
CA ASN A 520 14.47 6.23 -38.02
C ASN A 520 12.96 6.02 -38.17
N LYS A 521 12.25 5.55 -37.12
CA LYS A 521 10.79 5.40 -37.06
C LYS A 521 10.15 6.74 -36.69
N THR A 522 10.09 7.67 -37.63
CA THR A 522 9.79 9.09 -37.35
C THR A 522 8.39 9.32 -36.81
N ALA A 523 7.36 8.71 -37.42
CA ALA A 523 5.96 8.92 -37.01
C ALA A 523 5.69 8.40 -35.60
N ASP A 524 6.10 7.16 -35.31
CA ASP A 524 5.95 6.55 -33.98
C ASP A 524 6.81 7.29 -32.92
N GLY A 525 8.02 7.74 -33.33
CA GLY A 525 8.90 8.52 -32.49
C GLY A 525 8.31 9.87 -32.08
N GLU A 526 7.60 10.54 -33.00
CA GLU A 526 6.92 11.81 -32.72
C GLU A 526 5.74 11.63 -31.76
N TRP A 527 4.99 10.52 -31.89
CA TRP A 527 3.95 10.17 -30.91
C TRP A 527 4.57 9.94 -29.52
N ALA A 528 5.57 9.09 -29.41
CA ALA A 528 6.23 8.80 -28.13
C ALA A 528 6.83 10.06 -27.48
N ARG A 529 7.36 11.00 -28.28
CA ARG A 529 7.85 12.28 -27.80
C ARG A 529 6.74 13.12 -27.13
N ARG A 530 5.58 13.24 -27.78
CA ARG A 530 4.44 14.00 -27.24
C ARG A 530 3.90 13.39 -25.95
N GLU A 531 3.79 12.07 -25.89
CA GLU A 531 3.37 11.36 -24.68
C GLU A 531 4.38 11.60 -23.53
N PHE A 532 5.67 11.54 -23.83
CA PHE A 532 6.73 11.89 -22.88
C PHE A 532 6.63 13.34 -22.39
N GLU A 533 6.52 14.29 -23.30
CA GLU A 533 6.41 15.72 -22.96
C GLU A 533 5.19 15.99 -22.08
N THR A 534 4.10 15.27 -22.30
CA THR A 534 2.90 15.34 -21.47
C THR A 534 3.14 14.76 -20.08
N ALA A 535 3.75 13.58 -19.99
CA ALA A 535 4.03 12.90 -18.72
C ALA A 535 5.08 13.63 -17.88
N TRP A 536 6.00 14.37 -18.53
CA TRP A 536 7.15 15.01 -17.89
C TRP A 536 7.05 16.54 -17.80
N LYS A 537 5.86 17.11 -18.12
CA LYS A 537 5.67 18.58 -18.21
C LYS A 537 5.92 19.32 -16.91
N ASP A 538 5.64 18.68 -15.77
CA ASP A 538 5.76 19.26 -14.44
C ASP A 538 7.00 18.74 -13.68
N ALA A 539 7.88 17.98 -14.35
CA ALA A 539 9.10 17.46 -13.75
C ALA A 539 10.11 18.60 -13.51
N ASP A 540 10.81 18.52 -12.39
CA ASP A 540 11.93 19.44 -12.07
C ASP A 540 13.29 18.87 -12.50
N THR A 541 13.28 17.75 -13.23
CA THR A 541 14.46 17.06 -13.75
C THR A 541 14.40 16.86 -15.25
N GLN A 542 15.57 16.90 -15.89
CA GLN A 542 15.74 16.58 -17.31
C GLN A 542 16.27 15.16 -17.47
N LEU A 543 15.94 14.52 -18.59
CA LEU A 543 16.41 13.17 -18.91
C LEU A 543 17.35 13.15 -20.11
N SER A 544 18.38 12.34 -20.00
CA SER A 544 19.23 11.85 -21.08
C SER A 544 19.18 10.33 -21.14
N VAL A 545 19.72 9.71 -22.21
CA VAL A 545 19.83 8.24 -22.27
C VAL A 545 20.73 7.69 -21.16
N GLY A 546 21.64 8.51 -20.64
CA GLY A 546 22.49 8.16 -19.50
C GLY A 546 21.74 8.10 -18.16
N ASP A 547 20.53 8.65 -18.10
CA ASP A 547 19.71 8.65 -16.88
C ASP A 547 18.72 7.48 -16.80
N LEU A 548 18.67 6.63 -17.85
CA LEU A 548 17.84 5.43 -17.90
C LEU A 548 18.51 4.20 -17.29
#